data_007d299b7eeceb485b1809e25a92c974
#
_entry.id   007d299b7eeceb485b1809e25a92c974
#
_cell.length_a   1.000
_cell.length_b   1.000
_cell.length_c   1.000
_cell.angle_alpha   90.00
_cell.angle_beta   90.00
_cell.angle_gamma   90.00
#
_symmetry.space_group_name_H-M   'P 1'
#
loop_
_entity.id
_entity.type
_entity.pdbx_description
1 polymer ?
#
loop_
_entity_poly.entity_id
_entity_poly.type
_entity_poly.pdbx_seq_one_letter_code
_entity_poly.pdbx_strand_id
1 'polypeptide(L)'
;TPTEFDREKLLPITEELANLWEVTFYHRELRDGAAEMLQALKSRGYHLGVISNNASLYNVFRVLEDYGIRGFMEDVTVSSVTGYRKPHPEIFRIALRQMQAKPEMCVYVGDTVSRDIIGPKQVGFAKAVQIRSFLSEQKDVHVAADAAQPDKVIGTLMDLVTWLDQINPELAPAPGA
;
A
#
# COMPACT_ATOMS: atom_id res chain seq x y z
N THR A 1 -0.71 -37.81 -0.58
CA THR A 1 -2.16 -37.55 -0.71
C THR A 1 -2.41 -36.15 -0.16
N PRO A 2 -3.03 -35.23 -0.90
CA PRO A 2 -3.49 -33.98 -0.31
C PRO A 2 -4.48 -34.34 0.79
N THR A 3 -4.24 -33.89 2.00
CA THR A 3 -5.21 -33.97 3.08
C THR A 3 -6.39 -33.09 2.65
N GLU A 4 -7.52 -33.70 2.30
CA GLU A 4 -8.77 -32.99 2.10
C GLU A 4 -9.17 -32.39 3.46
N PHE A 5 -9.02 -31.08 3.56
CA PHE A 5 -9.54 -30.36 4.72
C PHE A 5 -11.06 -30.27 4.62
N ASP A 6 -11.73 -30.61 5.69
CA ASP A 6 -13.18 -30.46 5.82
C ASP A 6 -13.51 -28.95 5.87
N ARG A 7 -14.05 -28.45 4.76
CA ARG A 7 -14.37 -27.00 4.61
C ARG A 7 -15.38 -26.53 5.66
N GLU A 8 -16.33 -27.36 6.03
CA GLU A 8 -17.36 -26.98 7.01
C GLU A 8 -16.76 -26.74 8.41
N LYS A 9 -15.73 -27.52 8.76
CA LYS A 9 -14.99 -27.35 10.02
C LYS A 9 -14.04 -26.16 9.98
N LEU A 10 -13.51 -25.80 8.82
CA LEU A 10 -12.59 -24.68 8.66
C LEU A 10 -13.30 -23.33 8.58
N LEU A 11 -14.47 -23.25 7.95
CA LEU A 11 -15.20 -21.99 7.77
C LEU A 11 -15.35 -21.16 9.05
N PRO A 12 -15.72 -21.71 10.22
CA PRO A 12 -15.89 -20.94 11.45
C PRO A 12 -14.60 -20.32 12.00
N ILE A 13 -13.42 -20.87 11.63
CA ILE A 13 -12.11 -20.45 12.15
C ILE A 13 -11.21 -19.86 11.08
N THR A 14 -11.74 -19.57 9.89
CA THR A 14 -10.92 -19.08 8.77
C THR A 14 -10.23 -17.76 9.07
N GLU A 15 -10.88 -16.83 9.79
CA GLU A 15 -10.28 -15.55 10.13
C GLU A 15 -9.17 -15.71 11.18
N GLU A 16 -9.36 -16.56 12.18
CA GLU A 16 -8.31 -16.85 13.16
C GLU A 16 -7.09 -17.47 12.49
N LEU A 17 -7.29 -18.40 11.56
CA LEU A 17 -6.19 -19.01 10.80
C LEU A 17 -5.51 -17.99 9.88
N ALA A 18 -6.26 -17.13 9.22
CA ALA A 18 -5.72 -16.08 8.38
C ALA A 18 -4.92 -15.06 9.21
N ASN A 19 -5.45 -14.64 10.35
CA ASN A 19 -4.72 -13.74 11.26
C ASN A 19 -3.48 -14.41 11.85
N LEU A 20 -3.56 -15.67 12.26
CA LEU A 20 -2.41 -16.44 12.76
C LEU A 20 -1.30 -16.51 11.68
N TRP A 21 -1.67 -16.75 10.42
CA TRP A 21 -0.72 -16.71 9.30
C TRP A 21 -0.03 -15.35 9.20
N GLU A 22 -0.80 -14.25 9.21
CA GLU A 22 -0.27 -12.90 9.06
C GLU A 22 0.67 -12.48 10.20
N VAL A 23 0.39 -12.89 11.44
CA VAL A 23 1.24 -12.54 12.61
C VAL A 23 2.41 -13.49 12.80
N THR A 24 2.33 -14.73 12.32
CA THR A 24 3.39 -15.73 12.48
C THR A 24 4.46 -15.58 11.39
N PHE A 25 4.05 -15.36 10.14
CA PHE A 25 4.98 -15.33 9.01
C PHE A 25 5.49 -13.94 8.65
N TYR A 26 4.79 -12.89 9.06
CA TYR A 26 5.16 -11.51 8.74
C TYR A 26 5.47 -10.73 10.02
N HIS A 27 6.75 -10.63 10.36
CA HIS A 27 7.22 -9.62 11.31
C HIS A 27 7.17 -8.27 10.62
N ARG A 28 6.17 -7.46 10.99
CA ARG A 28 6.02 -6.11 10.47
C ARG A 28 6.56 -5.13 11.48
N GLU A 29 7.32 -4.18 10.97
CA GLU A 29 7.79 -3.03 11.73
C GLU A 29 7.43 -1.78 10.96
N LEU A 30 7.11 -0.72 11.71
CA LEU A 30 6.90 0.58 11.11
C LEU A 30 8.23 1.10 10.58
N ARG A 31 8.26 1.51 9.32
CA ARG A 31 9.48 2.09 8.73
C ARG A 31 9.82 3.41 9.42
N ASP A 32 11.10 3.67 9.59
CA ASP A 32 11.61 4.93 10.09
C ASP A 32 11.05 6.11 9.28
N GLY A 33 10.61 7.16 9.97
CA GLY A 33 10.02 8.34 9.36
C GLY A 33 8.59 8.18 8.86
N ALA A 34 7.90 7.05 9.14
CA ALA A 34 6.55 6.83 8.61
C ALA A 34 5.52 7.80 9.20
N ALA A 35 5.52 7.99 10.51
CA ALA A 35 4.60 8.92 11.17
C ALA A 35 4.87 10.36 10.73
N GLU A 36 6.13 10.75 10.65
CA GLU A 36 6.58 12.08 10.20
C GLU A 36 6.17 12.35 8.76
N MET A 37 6.37 11.37 7.87
CA MET A 37 5.94 11.47 6.46
C MET A 37 4.43 11.63 6.35
N LEU A 38 3.64 10.82 7.07
CA LEU A 38 2.18 10.89 7.05
C LEU A 38 1.69 12.24 7.57
N GLN A 39 2.27 12.73 8.68
CA GLN A 39 1.97 14.06 9.23
C GLN A 39 2.31 15.15 8.22
N ALA A 40 3.48 15.07 7.59
CA ALA A 40 3.92 16.04 6.60
C ALA A 40 3.00 16.07 5.37
N LEU A 41 2.53 14.92 4.90
CA LEU A 41 1.58 14.84 3.78
C LEU A 41 0.20 15.39 4.16
N LYS A 42 -0.31 15.06 5.33
CA LYS A 42 -1.60 15.61 5.82
C LYS A 42 -1.54 17.12 5.98
N SER A 43 -0.45 17.68 6.48
CA SER A 43 -0.28 19.14 6.63
C SER A 43 -0.25 19.88 5.28
N ARG A 44 0.09 19.20 4.19
CA ARG A 44 0.07 19.68 2.81
C ARG A 44 -1.29 19.50 2.12
N GLY A 45 -2.29 18.95 2.84
CA GLY A 45 -3.62 18.71 2.30
C GLY A 45 -3.78 17.43 1.47
N TYR A 46 -2.80 16.53 1.47
CA TYR A 46 -2.98 15.24 0.80
C TYR A 46 -4.00 14.35 1.52
N HIS A 47 -4.84 13.68 0.72
CA HIS A 47 -5.72 12.61 1.16
C HIS A 47 -4.97 11.29 1.12
N LEU A 48 -5.02 10.52 2.20
CA LEU A 48 -4.19 9.32 2.37
C LEU A 48 -5.05 8.06 2.49
N GLY A 49 -4.68 7.02 1.76
CA GLY A 49 -5.31 5.71 1.83
C GLY A 49 -4.30 4.57 1.76
N VAL A 50 -4.73 3.39 2.18
CA VAL A 50 -3.94 2.16 2.15
C VAL A 50 -4.60 1.13 1.25
N ILE A 51 -3.81 0.48 0.37
CA ILE A 51 -4.22 -0.71 -0.38
C ILE A 51 -3.30 -1.87 0.00
N SER A 52 -3.83 -2.87 0.69
CA SER A 52 -3.05 -3.98 1.24
C SER A 52 -3.46 -5.34 0.72
N ASN A 53 -2.46 -6.16 0.32
CA ASN A 53 -2.66 -7.58 0.16
C ASN A 53 -2.48 -8.26 1.53
N ASN A 54 -3.56 -8.77 2.08
CA ASN A 54 -3.58 -9.41 3.39
C ASN A 54 -4.60 -10.56 3.38
N ALA A 55 -4.35 -11.63 4.11
CA ALA A 55 -5.24 -12.77 4.20
C ALA A 55 -6.36 -12.56 5.25
N SER A 56 -6.04 -11.89 6.36
CA SER A 56 -7.00 -11.56 7.42
C SER A 56 -7.87 -10.36 7.05
N LEU A 57 -9.12 -10.37 7.48
CA LEU A 57 -10.06 -9.25 7.31
C LEU A 57 -9.69 -8.05 8.18
N TYR A 58 -9.11 -8.28 9.37
CA TYR A 58 -8.92 -7.25 10.40
C TYR A 58 -7.47 -6.92 10.71
N ASN A 59 -6.51 -7.77 10.30
CA ASN A 59 -5.10 -7.60 10.68
C ASN A 59 -4.53 -6.23 10.27
N VAL A 60 -4.81 -5.76 9.05
CA VAL A 60 -4.31 -4.45 8.57
C VAL A 60 -4.80 -3.31 9.46
N PHE A 61 -6.07 -3.32 9.84
CA PHE A 61 -6.65 -2.28 10.71
C PHE A 61 -5.98 -2.26 12.08
N ARG A 62 -5.82 -3.43 12.71
CA ARG A 62 -5.12 -3.57 13.99
C ARG A 62 -3.69 -3.07 13.92
N VAL A 63 -2.92 -3.48 12.92
CA VAL A 63 -1.53 -3.04 12.73
C VAL A 63 -1.43 -1.52 12.59
N LEU A 64 -2.33 -0.89 11.83
CA LEU A 64 -2.36 0.57 11.69
C LEU A 64 -2.71 1.27 13.02
N GLU A 65 -3.58 0.68 13.84
CA GLU A 65 -3.94 1.16 15.17
C GLU A 65 -2.77 1.00 16.14
N ASP A 66 -2.15 -0.19 16.19
CA ASP A 66 -1.00 -0.50 17.05
C ASP A 66 0.19 0.44 16.79
N TYR A 67 0.37 0.85 15.53
CA TYR A 67 1.39 1.83 15.15
C TYR A 67 0.96 3.29 15.34
N GLY A 68 -0.27 3.55 15.77
CA GLY A 68 -0.80 4.90 15.97
C GLY A 68 -0.98 5.70 14.68
N ILE A 69 -1.00 5.04 13.51
CA ILE A 69 -1.09 5.72 12.21
C ILE A 69 -2.43 5.53 11.50
N ARG A 70 -3.38 4.79 12.10
CA ARG A 70 -4.72 4.57 11.50
C ARG A 70 -5.46 5.89 11.24
N GLY A 71 -5.31 6.86 12.14
CA GLY A 71 -5.99 8.16 12.06
C GLY A 71 -5.58 9.04 10.87
N PHE A 72 -4.43 8.75 10.22
CA PHE A 72 -4.04 9.44 8.99
C PHE A 72 -4.78 8.94 7.74
N MET A 73 -5.34 7.72 7.78
CA MET A 73 -5.92 7.05 6.62
C MET A 73 -7.41 7.29 6.51
N GLU A 74 -7.84 7.86 5.38
CA GLU A 74 -9.25 8.06 5.03
C GLU A 74 -9.89 6.77 4.50
N ASP A 75 -9.10 5.95 3.80
CA ASP A 75 -9.51 4.63 3.34
C ASP A 75 -8.47 3.55 3.63
N VAL A 76 -8.95 2.33 3.88
CA VAL A 76 -8.13 1.11 4.02
C VAL A 76 -8.76 -0.01 3.22
N THR A 77 -8.28 -0.19 2.01
CA THR A 77 -8.73 -1.24 1.08
C THR A 77 -7.88 -2.50 1.25
N VAL A 78 -8.50 -3.62 1.60
CA VAL A 78 -7.82 -4.89 1.90
C VAL A 78 -8.27 -5.99 0.94
N SER A 79 -7.33 -6.79 0.44
CA SER A 79 -7.61 -7.83 -0.54
C SER A 79 -8.55 -8.93 -0.04
N SER A 80 -8.47 -9.30 1.23
CA SER A 80 -9.38 -10.28 1.85
C SER A 80 -10.83 -9.78 1.93
N VAL A 81 -11.03 -8.46 2.04
CA VAL A 81 -12.36 -7.84 2.07
C VAL A 81 -12.91 -7.67 0.66
N THR A 82 -12.07 -7.23 -0.29
CA THR A 82 -12.51 -6.92 -1.66
C THR A 82 -12.59 -8.12 -2.58
N GLY A 83 -11.90 -9.23 -2.25
CA GLY A 83 -11.74 -10.39 -3.13
C GLY A 83 -10.69 -10.20 -4.24
N TYR A 84 -10.08 -9.02 -4.35
CA TYR A 84 -9.05 -8.71 -5.35
C TYR A 84 -7.71 -8.43 -4.69
N ARG A 85 -6.62 -8.88 -5.30
CA ARG A 85 -5.24 -8.68 -4.83
C ARG A 85 -4.44 -7.86 -5.84
N LYS A 86 -3.56 -6.98 -5.36
CA LYS A 86 -2.57 -6.32 -6.21
C LYS A 86 -1.72 -7.39 -6.95
N PRO A 87 -1.48 -7.25 -8.26
CA PRO A 87 -1.70 -6.07 -9.10
C PRO A 87 -3.07 -6.00 -9.81
N HIS A 88 -4.06 -6.83 -9.46
CA HIS A 88 -5.36 -6.81 -10.13
C HIS A 88 -5.98 -5.40 -10.08
N PRO A 89 -6.40 -4.82 -11.23
CA PRO A 89 -6.82 -3.42 -11.30
C PRO A 89 -8.04 -3.08 -10.44
N GLU A 90 -8.92 -4.05 -10.17
CA GLU A 90 -10.13 -3.79 -9.39
C GLU A 90 -9.85 -3.35 -7.94
N ILE A 91 -8.80 -3.84 -7.28
CA ILE A 91 -8.50 -3.39 -5.92
C ILE A 91 -8.18 -1.88 -5.88
N PHE A 92 -7.49 -1.37 -6.89
CA PHE A 92 -7.19 0.06 -7.03
C PHE A 92 -8.43 0.88 -7.37
N ARG A 93 -9.31 0.36 -8.27
CA ARG A 93 -10.57 1.02 -8.62
C ARG A 93 -11.53 1.10 -7.43
N ILE A 94 -11.55 0.07 -6.56
CA ILE A 94 -12.33 0.08 -5.32
C ILE A 94 -11.82 1.20 -4.41
N ALA A 95 -10.51 1.26 -4.14
CA ALA A 95 -9.92 2.32 -3.32
C ALA A 95 -10.21 3.72 -3.87
N LEU A 96 -10.06 3.92 -5.18
CA LEU A 96 -10.37 5.21 -5.82
C LEU A 96 -11.84 5.61 -5.65
N ARG A 97 -12.78 4.66 -5.78
CA ARG A 97 -14.21 4.93 -5.54
C ARG A 97 -14.49 5.29 -4.09
N GLN A 98 -13.91 4.58 -3.14
CA GLN A 98 -14.08 4.86 -1.71
C GLN A 98 -13.54 6.24 -1.33
N MET A 99 -12.41 6.62 -1.88
CA MET A 99 -11.82 7.94 -1.68
C MET A 99 -12.40 9.04 -2.59
N GLN A 100 -13.33 8.72 -3.48
CA GLN A 100 -13.87 9.63 -4.50
C GLN A 100 -12.76 10.33 -5.31
N ALA A 101 -11.66 9.62 -5.55
CA ALA A 101 -10.47 10.14 -6.19
C ALA A 101 -10.39 9.76 -7.67
N LYS A 102 -9.84 10.67 -8.48
CA LYS A 102 -9.52 10.42 -9.88
C LYS A 102 -8.09 9.87 -9.97
N PRO A 103 -7.84 8.79 -10.72
CA PRO A 103 -6.52 8.16 -10.78
C PRO A 103 -5.42 9.12 -11.24
N GLU A 104 -5.73 10.00 -12.20
CA GLU A 104 -4.80 11.02 -12.73
C GLU A 104 -4.38 12.09 -11.71
N MET A 105 -5.04 12.14 -10.54
CA MET A 105 -4.69 13.00 -9.41
C MET A 105 -4.02 12.24 -8.27
N CYS A 106 -3.73 10.95 -8.45
CA CYS A 106 -3.25 10.09 -7.39
C CYS A 106 -1.81 9.64 -7.63
N VAL A 107 -1.06 9.57 -6.55
CA VAL A 107 0.27 8.93 -6.49
C VAL A 107 0.15 7.63 -5.70
N TYR A 108 0.66 6.54 -6.25
CA TYR A 108 0.77 5.28 -5.53
C TYR A 108 2.21 5.03 -5.09
N VAL A 109 2.41 4.56 -3.87
CA VAL A 109 3.73 4.27 -3.31
C VAL A 109 3.75 2.83 -2.80
N GLY A 110 4.73 2.06 -3.21
CA GLY A 110 4.92 0.69 -2.74
C GLY A 110 6.33 0.17 -2.98
N ASP A 111 6.61 -1.04 -2.55
CA ASP A 111 7.97 -1.58 -2.59
C ASP A 111 8.21 -2.58 -3.74
N THR A 112 7.16 -3.10 -4.36
CA THR A 112 7.25 -4.22 -5.30
C THR A 112 6.77 -3.80 -6.70
N VAL A 113 7.63 -3.88 -7.72
CA VAL A 113 7.27 -3.49 -9.09
C VAL A 113 6.08 -4.30 -9.62
N SER A 114 6.12 -5.62 -9.43
CA SER A 114 5.08 -6.54 -9.92
C SER A 114 3.68 -6.23 -9.39
N ARG A 115 3.56 -5.65 -8.19
CA ARG A 115 2.27 -5.38 -7.54
C ARG A 115 1.93 -3.90 -7.43
N ASP A 116 2.95 -3.09 -7.12
CA ASP A 116 2.76 -1.72 -6.66
C ASP A 116 3.08 -0.67 -7.75
N ILE A 117 3.68 -1.09 -8.87
CA ILE A 117 3.93 -0.22 -10.02
C ILE A 117 3.04 -0.60 -11.19
N ILE A 118 2.99 -1.87 -11.56
CA ILE A 118 2.21 -2.33 -12.72
C ILE A 118 0.71 -2.04 -12.52
N GLY A 119 0.16 -2.42 -11.36
CA GLY A 119 -1.26 -2.28 -11.08
C GLY A 119 -1.77 -0.83 -11.13
N PRO A 120 -1.16 0.12 -10.40
CA PRO A 120 -1.54 1.53 -10.45
C PRO A 120 -1.43 2.13 -11.86
N LYS A 121 -0.35 1.81 -12.59
CA LYS A 121 -0.18 2.30 -13.97
C LYS A 121 -1.27 1.79 -14.92
N GLN A 122 -1.70 0.54 -14.78
CA GLN A 122 -2.82 -0.01 -15.55
C GLN A 122 -4.16 0.71 -15.29
N VAL A 123 -4.32 1.28 -14.09
CA VAL A 123 -5.54 2.02 -13.71
C VAL A 123 -5.45 3.50 -14.05
N GLY A 124 -4.27 4.00 -14.39
CA GLY A 124 -4.05 5.40 -14.81
C GLY A 124 -3.67 6.35 -13.66
N PHE A 125 -3.09 5.83 -12.57
CA PHE A 125 -2.51 6.71 -11.54
C PHE A 125 -1.49 7.66 -12.16
N ALA A 126 -1.50 8.93 -11.72
CA ALA A 126 -0.59 9.96 -12.21
C ALA A 126 0.87 9.55 -12.07
N LYS A 127 1.22 8.96 -10.93
CA LYS A 127 2.56 8.46 -10.63
C LYS A 127 2.51 7.17 -9.84
N ALA A 128 3.50 6.30 -10.07
CA ALA A 128 3.78 5.11 -9.28
C ALA A 128 5.23 5.20 -8.78
N VAL A 129 5.41 5.27 -7.47
CA VAL A 129 6.70 5.46 -6.79
C VAL A 129 7.12 4.16 -6.13
N GLN A 130 8.35 3.75 -6.37
CA GLN A 130 8.94 2.60 -5.68
C GLN A 130 9.79 3.07 -4.51
N ILE A 131 9.48 2.55 -3.30
CA ILE A 131 10.39 2.66 -2.16
C ILE A 131 11.29 1.43 -2.10
N ARG A 132 12.61 1.63 -2.03
CA ARG A 132 13.56 0.52 -1.95
C ARG A 132 13.33 -0.31 -0.69
N SER A 133 13.36 -1.63 -0.89
CA SER A 133 13.28 -2.61 0.19
C SER A 133 14.11 -3.83 -0.23
N PHE A 134 14.95 -4.33 0.66
CA PHE A 134 15.72 -5.56 0.41
C PHE A 134 14.80 -6.77 0.15
N LEU A 135 13.57 -6.74 0.64
CA LEU A 135 12.57 -7.79 0.41
C LEU A 135 11.96 -7.73 -1.00
N SER A 136 11.95 -6.56 -1.65
CA SER A 136 11.34 -6.40 -2.97
C SER A 136 12.24 -6.89 -4.08
N GLU A 137 13.55 -6.80 -3.94
CA GLU A 137 14.52 -7.29 -4.92
C GLU A 137 14.34 -8.79 -5.19
N GLN A 138 14.03 -9.57 -4.17
CA GLN A 138 13.75 -11.00 -4.30
C GLN A 138 12.37 -11.30 -4.93
N LYS A 139 11.39 -10.44 -4.75
CA LYS A 139 10.02 -10.64 -5.25
C LYS A 139 9.87 -10.27 -6.73
N ASP A 140 10.70 -9.39 -7.22
CA ASP A 140 10.64 -8.87 -8.59
C ASP A 140 11.58 -9.59 -9.59
N VAL A 141 12.27 -10.65 -9.17
CA VAL A 141 13.18 -11.45 -10.03
C VAL A 141 12.54 -11.93 -11.33
N HIS A 142 11.21 -12.13 -11.33
CA HIS A 142 10.44 -12.59 -12.50
C HIS A 142 9.74 -11.45 -13.26
N VAL A 143 9.99 -10.20 -12.89
CA VAL A 143 9.42 -9.06 -13.62
C VAL A 143 10.15 -8.90 -14.94
N ALA A 144 9.40 -8.90 -16.04
CA ALA A 144 9.97 -8.74 -17.37
C ALA A 144 10.69 -7.39 -17.51
N ALA A 145 11.78 -7.36 -18.25
CA ALA A 145 12.60 -6.14 -18.42
C ALA A 145 11.83 -4.98 -19.07
N ASP A 146 10.77 -5.28 -19.83
CA ASP A 146 9.87 -4.33 -20.47
C ASP A 146 8.63 -3.98 -19.62
N ALA A 147 8.56 -4.49 -18.39
CA ALA A 147 7.49 -4.14 -17.48
C ALA A 147 7.47 -2.64 -17.16
N ALA A 148 6.30 -2.16 -16.72
CA ALA A 148 6.14 -0.76 -16.33
C ALA A 148 7.16 -0.37 -15.26
N GLN A 149 7.95 0.67 -15.54
CA GLN A 149 8.95 1.18 -14.61
C GLN A 149 8.33 2.20 -13.65
N PRO A 150 8.85 2.33 -12.41
CA PRO A 150 8.40 3.38 -11.49
C PRO A 150 8.73 4.78 -12.06
N ASP A 151 7.87 5.75 -11.78
CA ASP A 151 8.12 7.16 -12.13
C ASP A 151 9.21 7.78 -11.26
N LYS A 152 9.37 7.26 -10.05
CA LYS A 152 10.40 7.63 -9.09
C LYS A 152 10.78 6.42 -8.23
N VAL A 153 12.06 6.31 -7.91
CA VAL A 153 12.57 5.40 -6.87
C VAL A 153 13.09 6.26 -5.72
N ILE A 154 12.67 5.92 -4.51
CA ILE A 154 13.08 6.61 -3.27
C ILE A 154 13.76 5.64 -2.31
N GLY A 155 14.68 6.15 -1.51
CA GLY A 155 15.39 5.40 -0.47
C GLY A 155 14.70 5.46 0.89
N THR A 156 14.18 6.62 1.24
CA THR A 156 13.49 6.90 2.50
C THR A 156 12.08 7.40 2.26
N LEU A 157 11.24 7.32 3.31
CA LEU A 157 9.87 7.85 3.23
C LEU A 157 9.85 9.39 3.11
N MET A 158 10.84 10.09 3.69
CA MET A 158 10.94 11.54 3.58
C MET A 158 11.36 12.00 2.18
N ASP A 159 12.04 11.16 1.39
CA ASP A 159 12.32 11.47 -0.02
C ASP A 159 11.02 11.64 -0.81
N LEU A 160 9.94 10.93 -0.41
CA LEU A 160 8.62 11.10 -1.02
C LEU A 160 8.09 12.52 -0.82
N VAL A 161 8.17 13.03 0.42
CA VAL A 161 7.70 14.38 0.75
C VAL A 161 8.47 15.41 -0.05
N THR A 162 9.81 15.30 -0.05
CA THR A 162 10.69 16.20 -0.81
C THR A 162 10.38 16.19 -2.30
N TRP A 163 10.16 15.01 -2.87
CA TRP A 163 9.84 14.87 -4.28
C TRP A 163 8.45 15.41 -4.63
N LEU A 164 7.46 15.17 -3.77
CA LEU A 164 6.10 15.71 -3.96
C LEU A 164 6.10 17.25 -3.88
N ASP A 165 6.88 17.86 -2.99
CA ASP A 165 7.05 19.31 -2.92
C ASP A 165 7.66 19.89 -4.22
N GLN A 166 8.52 19.13 -4.90
CA GLN A 166 9.12 19.55 -6.17
C GLN A 166 8.11 19.52 -7.32
N ILE A 167 7.21 18.55 -7.37
CA ILE A 167 6.25 18.38 -8.47
C ILE A 167 4.91 19.08 -8.20
N ASN A 168 4.61 19.42 -6.94
CA ASN A 168 3.41 20.15 -6.51
C ASN A 168 3.82 21.32 -5.57
N PRO A 169 4.57 22.31 -6.07
CA PRO A 169 5.11 23.37 -5.22
C PRO A 169 4.04 24.23 -4.54
N GLU A 170 2.82 24.24 -5.08
CA GLU A 170 1.68 24.94 -4.47
C GLU A 170 1.18 24.32 -3.18
N LEU A 171 1.49 23.04 -2.92
CA LEU A 171 1.16 22.32 -1.68
C LEU A 171 2.33 22.32 -0.68
N ALA A 172 3.53 22.71 -1.11
CA ALA A 172 4.69 22.79 -0.25
C ALA A 172 4.54 23.91 0.80
N PRO A 173 5.05 23.73 2.03
CA PRO A 173 5.04 24.79 3.02
C PRO A 173 5.83 26.01 2.53
N ALA A 174 5.41 27.20 2.94
CA ALA A 174 6.15 28.41 2.61
C ALA A 174 7.58 28.36 3.16
N PRO A 175 8.57 28.89 2.43
CA PRO A 175 9.95 28.93 2.93
C PRO A 175 10.03 29.64 4.29
N GLY A 176 10.43 28.90 5.34
CA GLY A 176 10.60 29.44 6.68
C GLY A 176 9.39 29.33 7.61
N ALA A 177 8.37 28.53 7.26
CA ALA A 177 7.26 28.21 8.16
C ALA A 177 7.64 27.13 9.18
#